data_0c66d3363743e914fe6efeae0e329544
#
_entry.id   0c66d3363743e914fe6efeae0e329544
#
_cell.length_a   1.000
_cell.length_b   1.000
_cell.length_c   1.000
_cell.angle_alpha   90.00
_cell.angle_beta   90.00
_cell.angle_gamma   90.00
#
_symmetry.space_group_name_H-M   'P 1'
#
loop_
_entity.id
_entity.type
_entity.pdbx_description
1 polymer ?
#
loop_
_entity_poly.entity_id
_entity_poly.type
_entity_poly.pdbx_seq_one_letter_code
_entity_poly.pdbx_strand_id
1 'polypeptide(L)'
;MNKEDFWDITNKEQTQLKLNILGQYLKQWAAIIGENFQEGYYIDCFAGRGKYHKNGIKDRISGSPLIAQQIGLEVQEKKQKKDKNFRFKLIAIESDKENFDDLNRFLKENDPEGKVHVNTMMGEFQQLIPSVIKEIGSSPAFFFIDPTGIKTIPKDVLDSIVDRAVIHEKTEIFLNYMHMGVKRVAGLQKIADHKKESIRLRAIKSMEHLDKLF
;
A
#
# COMPACT_ATOMS: atom_id res chain seq x y z
N MET A 1 -10.11 10.42 -17.54
CA MET A 1 -8.66 10.28 -17.34
C MET A 1 -8.28 8.95 -17.97
N ASN A 2 -7.36 8.94 -18.90
CA ASN A 2 -6.88 7.73 -19.54
C ASN A 2 -6.10 6.89 -18.49
N LYS A 3 -6.09 5.55 -18.61
CA LYS A 3 -5.40 4.64 -17.68
C LYS A 3 -3.90 4.98 -17.58
N GLU A 4 -3.28 5.37 -18.67
CA GLU A 4 -1.88 5.81 -18.74
C GLU A 4 -1.63 7.12 -17.98
N ASP A 5 -2.57 8.09 -18.00
CA ASP A 5 -2.43 9.37 -17.29
C ASP A 5 -2.41 9.18 -15.75
N PHE A 6 -3.02 8.09 -15.26
CA PHE A 6 -3.01 7.75 -13.84
C PHE A 6 -1.59 7.49 -13.34
N TRP A 7 -0.76 6.86 -14.15
CA TRP A 7 0.62 6.51 -13.79
C TRP A 7 1.65 7.61 -14.05
N ASP A 8 1.24 8.73 -14.69
CA ASP A 8 2.12 9.90 -14.84
C ASP A 8 2.09 10.74 -13.56
N ILE A 9 3.26 10.86 -12.91
CA ILE A 9 3.44 11.65 -11.68
C ILE A 9 4.21 12.95 -11.90
N THR A 10 4.34 13.41 -13.13
CA THR A 10 5.06 14.66 -13.45
C THR A 10 4.57 15.83 -12.59
N ASN A 11 3.26 15.98 -12.44
CA ASN A 11 2.61 17.04 -11.66
C ASN A 11 1.97 16.53 -10.36
N LYS A 12 2.35 15.35 -9.86
CA LYS A 12 1.81 14.75 -8.64
C LYS A 12 2.81 14.83 -7.49
N GLU A 13 3.11 16.04 -7.04
CA GLU A 13 4.03 16.29 -5.91
C GLU A 13 3.66 15.49 -4.65
N GLN A 14 2.36 15.36 -4.37
CA GLN A 14 1.88 14.59 -3.22
C GLN A 14 2.26 13.11 -3.31
N THR A 15 2.20 12.50 -4.50
CA THR A 15 2.61 11.11 -4.71
C THR A 15 4.12 10.97 -4.50
N GLN A 16 4.91 11.90 -5.01
CA GLN A 16 6.37 11.87 -4.82
C GLN A 16 6.74 12.07 -3.35
N LEU A 17 6.10 13.01 -2.66
CA LEU A 17 6.32 13.23 -1.22
C LEU A 17 5.96 12.00 -0.39
N LYS A 18 4.82 11.37 -0.66
CA LYS A 18 4.39 10.14 0.01
C LYS A 18 5.40 9.01 -0.15
N LEU A 19 5.88 8.77 -1.38
CA LEU A 19 6.88 7.74 -1.65
C LEU A 19 8.22 8.02 -0.97
N ASN A 20 8.62 9.29 -0.89
CA ASN A 20 9.82 9.70 -0.16
C ASN A 20 9.69 9.45 1.34
N ILE A 21 8.55 9.83 1.95
CA ILE A 21 8.28 9.59 3.37
C ILE A 21 8.28 8.08 3.65
N LEU A 22 7.56 7.30 2.83
CA LEU A 22 7.53 5.85 2.94
C LEU A 22 8.95 5.26 2.91
N GLY A 23 9.76 5.65 1.91
CA GLY A 23 11.11 5.12 1.76
C GLY A 23 12.01 5.42 2.96
N GLN A 24 11.97 6.64 3.47
CA GLN A 24 12.76 7.04 4.64
C GLN A 24 12.31 6.28 5.90
N TYR A 25 11.02 6.23 6.14
CA TYR A 25 10.46 5.57 7.32
C TYR A 25 10.68 4.06 7.30
N LEU A 26 10.35 3.40 6.18
CA LEU A 26 10.50 1.95 6.01
C LEU A 26 11.95 1.50 6.17
N LYS A 27 12.91 2.30 5.70
CA LYS A 27 14.34 2.02 5.89
C LYS A 27 14.74 1.98 7.36
N GLN A 28 14.25 2.92 8.17
CA GLN A 28 14.47 2.95 9.61
C GLN A 28 13.79 1.77 10.30
N TRP A 29 12.53 1.52 9.99
CA TRP A 29 11.77 0.40 10.51
C TRP A 29 12.48 -0.93 10.24
N ALA A 30 12.82 -1.21 8.98
CA ALA A 30 13.49 -2.46 8.61
C ALA A 30 14.86 -2.62 9.29
N ALA A 31 15.61 -1.53 9.47
CA ALA A 31 16.88 -1.54 10.19
C ALA A 31 16.70 -1.92 11.65
N ILE A 32 15.69 -1.34 12.35
CA ILE A 32 15.36 -1.61 13.75
C ILE A 32 14.87 -3.05 13.93
N ILE A 33 13.91 -3.47 13.09
CA ILE A 33 13.37 -4.84 13.15
C ILE A 33 14.48 -5.87 12.92
N GLY A 34 15.34 -5.63 11.91
CA GLY A 34 16.45 -6.54 11.61
C GLY A 34 17.55 -6.60 12.71
N GLU A 35 17.55 -5.72 13.71
CA GLU A 35 18.43 -5.89 14.89
C GLU A 35 17.94 -6.95 15.87
N ASN A 36 16.62 -7.12 16.00
CA ASN A 36 15.99 -7.89 17.06
C ASN A 36 15.21 -9.12 16.57
N PHE A 37 14.92 -9.22 15.27
CA PHE A 37 14.09 -10.27 14.69
C PHE A 37 14.80 -10.92 13.49
N GLN A 38 14.46 -12.17 13.22
CA GLN A 38 14.99 -12.91 12.05
C GLN A 38 14.25 -12.59 10.77
N GLU A 39 13.03 -12.03 10.87
CA GLU A 39 12.24 -11.64 9.72
C GLU A 39 11.33 -10.46 10.03
N GLY A 40 10.89 -9.77 8.98
CA GLY A 40 9.89 -8.70 9.05
C GLY A 40 9.16 -8.56 7.72
N TYR A 41 7.87 -8.31 7.78
CA TYR A 41 6.99 -8.21 6.64
C TYR A 41 6.64 -6.76 6.31
N TYR A 42 6.81 -6.38 5.06
CA TYR A 42 6.17 -5.20 4.49
C TYR A 42 4.98 -5.65 3.64
N ILE A 43 3.82 -5.10 3.92
CA ILE A 43 2.58 -5.41 3.23
C ILE A 43 2.10 -4.19 2.47
N ASP A 44 2.18 -4.23 1.14
CA ASP A 44 1.61 -3.21 0.25
C ASP A 44 0.19 -3.60 -0.11
N CYS A 45 -0.77 -2.92 0.51
CA CYS A 45 -2.18 -3.26 0.38
C CYS A 45 -2.80 -2.81 -0.95
N PHE A 46 -2.11 -1.90 -1.69
CA PHE A 46 -2.55 -1.35 -2.98
C PHE A 46 -1.33 -1.11 -3.87
N ALA A 47 -0.64 -2.20 -4.24
CA ALA A 47 0.69 -2.15 -4.84
C ALA A 47 0.75 -1.47 -6.22
N GLY A 48 -0.35 -1.46 -6.96
CA GLY A 48 -0.40 -0.93 -8.30
C GLY A 48 0.53 -1.71 -9.25
N ARG A 49 0.91 -1.08 -10.35
CA ARG A 49 1.80 -1.69 -11.34
C ARG A 49 3.31 -1.67 -10.95
N GLY A 50 3.67 -1.05 -9.84
CA GLY A 50 5.04 -1.00 -9.33
C GLY A 50 5.90 0.15 -9.85
N LYS A 51 5.61 0.75 -11.00
CA LYS A 51 6.35 1.89 -11.56
C LYS A 51 5.44 3.00 -12.06
N TYR A 52 5.98 4.23 -12.07
CA TYR A 52 5.32 5.43 -12.55
C TYR A 52 6.09 6.06 -13.71
N HIS A 53 5.37 6.83 -14.55
CA HIS A 53 5.94 7.68 -15.57
C HIS A 53 6.34 9.05 -15.00
N LYS A 54 7.33 9.69 -15.60
CA LYS A 54 7.68 11.08 -15.33
C LYS A 54 8.20 11.77 -16.57
N ASN A 55 7.68 12.95 -16.89
CA ASN A 55 8.06 13.75 -18.06
C ASN A 55 7.98 12.95 -19.38
N GLY A 56 6.91 12.19 -19.57
CA GLY A 56 6.72 11.35 -20.75
C GLY A 56 7.65 10.13 -20.86
N ILE A 57 8.53 9.91 -19.87
CA ILE A 57 9.39 8.72 -19.83
C ILE A 57 8.73 7.67 -18.99
N LYS A 58 8.39 6.55 -19.64
CA LYS A 58 7.71 5.43 -19.00
C LYS A 58 8.60 4.72 -17.98
N ASP A 59 7.96 4.18 -16.94
CA ASP A 59 8.52 3.25 -15.96
C ASP A 59 9.82 3.71 -15.29
N ARG A 60 9.97 5.03 -15.09
CA ARG A 60 11.21 5.61 -14.55
C ARG A 60 11.25 5.72 -13.04
N ILE A 61 10.10 5.83 -12.37
CA ILE A 61 10.04 6.04 -10.93
C ILE A 61 9.43 4.82 -10.26
N SER A 62 10.16 4.28 -9.28
CA SER A 62 9.70 3.16 -8.46
C SER A 62 8.49 3.55 -7.62
N GLY A 63 7.46 2.70 -7.65
CA GLY A 63 6.35 2.73 -6.72
C GLY A 63 6.71 2.10 -5.38
N SER A 64 5.76 2.08 -4.46
CA SER A 64 5.93 1.57 -3.10
C SER A 64 6.50 0.15 -3.02
N PRO A 65 6.05 -0.86 -3.81
CA PRO A 65 6.57 -2.21 -3.69
C PRO A 65 8.04 -2.33 -4.14
N LEU A 66 8.44 -1.60 -5.17
CA LEU A 66 9.83 -1.61 -5.63
C LEU A 66 10.77 -0.85 -4.68
N ILE A 67 10.29 0.25 -4.08
CA ILE A 67 11.01 0.95 -3.01
C ILE A 67 11.23 0.01 -1.82
N ALA A 68 10.18 -0.72 -1.42
CA ALA A 68 10.26 -1.66 -0.31
C ALA A 68 11.23 -2.83 -0.61
N GLN A 69 11.17 -3.40 -1.81
CA GLN A 69 12.08 -4.45 -2.23
C GLN A 69 13.53 -3.98 -2.21
N GLN A 70 13.82 -2.78 -2.72
CA GLN A 70 15.16 -2.20 -2.71
C GLN A 70 15.68 -1.99 -1.28
N ILE A 71 14.82 -1.50 -0.37
CA ILE A 71 15.16 -1.36 1.05
C ILE A 71 15.44 -2.73 1.67
N GLY A 72 14.64 -3.74 1.35
CA GLY A 72 14.84 -5.12 1.79
C GLY A 72 16.22 -5.65 1.41
N LEU A 73 16.62 -5.47 0.14
CA LEU A 73 17.94 -5.85 -0.36
C LEU A 73 19.06 -5.14 0.44
N GLU A 74 18.97 -3.82 0.58
CA GLU A 74 19.98 -3.03 1.30
C GLU A 74 20.11 -3.44 2.78
N VAL A 75 18.99 -3.67 3.44
CA VAL A 75 19.00 -4.01 4.87
C VAL A 75 19.51 -5.44 5.08
N GLN A 76 19.06 -6.41 4.28
CA GLN A 76 19.54 -7.78 4.34
C GLN A 76 21.06 -7.86 4.12
N GLU A 77 21.58 -7.19 3.10
CA GLU A 77 23.02 -7.14 2.84
C GLU A 77 23.80 -6.54 4.02
N LYS A 78 23.32 -5.44 4.61
CA LYS A 78 23.96 -4.82 5.78
C LYS A 78 23.94 -5.72 7.01
N LYS A 79 22.86 -6.50 7.19
CA LYS A 79 22.76 -7.45 8.32
C LYS A 79 23.66 -8.65 8.11
N GLN A 80 23.73 -9.16 6.91
CA GLN A 80 24.65 -10.26 6.56
C GLN A 80 26.12 -9.89 6.82
N LYS A 81 26.54 -8.65 6.50
CA LYS A 81 27.89 -8.16 6.82
C LYS A 81 28.18 -8.07 8.33
N LYS A 82 27.15 -8.17 9.18
CA LYS A 82 27.25 -8.21 10.65
C LYS A 82 26.93 -9.59 11.25
N ASP A 83 26.98 -10.64 10.43
CA ASP A 83 26.63 -12.02 10.81
C ASP A 83 25.22 -12.18 11.38
N LYS A 84 24.28 -11.29 10.96
CA LYS A 84 22.87 -11.35 11.30
C LYS A 84 22.07 -11.89 10.15
N ASN A 85 21.28 -12.92 10.39
CA ASN A 85 20.40 -13.52 9.40
C ASN A 85 18.99 -12.89 9.49
N PHE A 86 18.80 -11.75 8.85
CA PHE A 86 17.51 -11.09 8.74
C PHE A 86 16.91 -11.29 7.35
N ARG A 87 15.63 -11.65 7.28
CA ARG A 87 14.85 -11.79 6.04
C ARG A 87 13.76 -10.74 5.96
N PHE A 88 13.91 -9.83 5.01
CA PHE A 88 12.84 -8.90 4.67
C PHE A 88 11.87 -9.60 3.70
N LYS A 89 10.58 -9.60 4.03
CA LYS A 89 9.54 -10.23 3.22
C LYS A 89 8.55 -9.18 2.74
N LEU A 90 8.21 -9.24 1.46
CA LEU A 90 7.28 -8.34 0.81
C LEU A 90 6.02 -9.10 0.41
N ILE A 91 4.86 -8.64 0.86
CA ILE A 91 3.55 -9.04 0.35
C ILE A 91 2.99 -7.85 -0.43
N ALA A 92 2.57 -8.04 -1.67
CA ALA A 92 2.04 -6.99 -2.52
C ALA A 92 0.69 -7.39 -3.11
N ILE A 93 -0.36 -6.63 -2.81
CA ILE A 93 -1.75 -6.90 -3.23
C ILE A 93 -2.12 -5.96 -4.38
N GLU A 94 -2.62 -6.52 -5.48
CA GLU A 94 -3.15 -5.77 -6.61
C GLU A 94 -4.36 -6.50 -7.22
N SER A 95 -5.43 -5.75 -7.47
CA SER A 95 -6.69 -6.33 -8.00
C SER A 95 -6.81 -6.26 -9.52
N ASP A 96 -6.17 -5.28 -10.16
CA ASP A 96 -6.16 -5.15 -11.63
C ASP A 96 -5.14 -6.09 -12.25
N LYS A 97 -5.60 -6.98 -13.14
CA LYS A 97 -4.76 -8.02 -13.75
C LYS A 97 -3.56 -7.46 -14.52
N GLU A 98 -3.75 -6.37 -15.26
CA GLU A 98 -2.68 -5.77 -16.06
C GLU A 98 -1.60 -5.14 -15.17
N ASN A 99 -2.03 -4.42 -14.12
CA ASN A 99 -1.12 -3.88 -13.12
C ASN A 99 -0.37 -4.98 -12.38
N PHE A 100 -1.05 -6.09 -12.04
CA PHE A 100 -0.47 -7.23 -11.38
C PHE A 100 0.63 -7.90 -12.23
N ASP A 101 0.40 -8.05 -13.54
CA ASP A 101 1.39 -8.63 -14.45
C ASP A 101 2.63 -7.71 -14.58
N ASP A 102 2.41 -6.40 -14.70
CA ASP A 102 3.49 -5.41 -14.69
C ASP A 102 4.27 -5.42 -13.37
N LEU A 103 3.57 -5.47 -12.24
CA LEU A 103 4.15 -5.53 -10.90
C LEU A 103 5.12 -6.72 -10.78
N ASN A 104 4.65 -7.92 -11.16
CA ASN A 104 5.47 -9.13 -11.12
C ASN A 104 6.71 -9.02 -12.00
N ARG A 105 6.56 -8.48 -13.20
CA ARG A 105 7.68 -8.25 -14.13
C ARG A 105 8.71 -7.32 -13.52
N PHE A 106 8.27 -6.16 -12.98
CA PHE A 106 9.19 -5.17 -12.43
C PHE A 106 9.87 -5.63 -11.13
N LEU A 107 9.16 -6.36 -10.27
CA LEU A 107 9.77 -6.94 -9.06
C LEU A 107 10.86 -7.96 -9.42
N LYS A 108 10.62 -8.78 -10.44
CA LYS A 108 11.62 -9.75 -10.93
C LYS A 108 12.81 -9.07 -11.61
N GLU A 109 12.58 -8.00 -12.37
CA GLU A 109 13.66 -7.20 -12.99
C GLU A 109 14.54 -6.52 -11.93
N ASN A 110 13.94 -6.05 -10.83
CA ASN A 110 14.65 -5.35 -9.76
C ASN A 110 15.48 -6.29 -8.85
N ASP A 111 15.03 -7.53 -8.66
CA ASP A 111 15.72 -8.57 -7.90
C ASP A 111 15.68 -9.90 -8.66
N PRO A 112 16.51 -10.06 -9.71
CA PRO A 112 16.51 -11.28 -10.54
C PRO A 112 16.90 -12.54 -9.78
N GLU A 113 17.70 -12.38 -8.71
CA GLU A 113 18.19 -13.49 -7.89
C GLU A 113 17.18 -13.90 -6.81
N GLY A 114 16.11 -13.10 -6.57
CA GLY A 114 15.09 -13.41 -5.58
C GLY A 114 15.61 -13.36 -4.14
N LYS A 115 16.52 -12.44 -3.83
CA LYS A 115 17.09 -12.27 -2.49
C LYS A 115 16.07 -11.82 -1.46
N VAL A 116 15.13 -10.97 -1.89
CA VAL A 116 13.97 -10.59 -1.09
C VAL A 116 12.83 -11.56 -1.39
N HIS A 117 12.29 -12.19 -0.35
CA HIS A 117 11.11 -13.03 -0.52
C HIS A 117 9.89 -12.16 -0.85
N VAL A 118 9.34 -12.35 -2.04
CA VAL A 118 8.18 -11.60 -2.55
C VAL A 118 7.00 -12.54 -2.75
N ASN A 119 5.87 -12.21 -2.13
CA ASN A 119 4.58 -12.84 -2.36
C ASN A 119 3.62 -11.81 -2.97
N THR A 120 3.30 -11.94 -4.26
CA THR A 120 2.31 -11.09 -4.92
C THR A 120 0.96 -11.78 -4.92
N MET A 121 -0.09 -11.06 -4.51
CA MET A 121 -1.44 -11.60 -4.39
C MET A 121 -2.40 -10.82 -5.30
N MET A 122 -3.01 -11.52 -6.25
CA MET A 122 -4.02 -10.93 -7.13
C MET A 122 -5.41 -11.01 -6.48
N GLY A 123 -6.03 -9.87 -6.23
CA GLY A 123 -7.38 -9.80 -5.68
C GLY A 123 -7.65 -8.51 -4.91
N GLU A 124 -8.86 -8.41 -4.42
CA GLU A 124 -9.28 -7.26 -3.62
C GLU A 124 -8.68 -7.32 -2.21
N PHE A 125 -8.18 -6.18 -1.75
CA PHE A 125 -7.58 -5.99 -0.43
C PHE A 125 -8.41 -6.62 0.70
N GLN A 126 -9.72 -6.32 0.74
CA GLN A 126 -10.61 -6.79 1.79
C GLN A 126 -10.76 -8.31 1.83
N GLN A 127 -10.60 -8.98 0.71
CA GLN A 127 -10.70 -10.44 0.63
C GLN A 127 -9.41 -11.14 1.06
N LEU A 128 -8.27 -10.49 0.84
CA LEU A 128 -6.95 -11.09 1.04
C LEU A 128 -6.35 -10.83 2.42
N ILE A 129 -6.71 -9.72 3.10
CA ILE A 129 -6.15 -9.38 4.41
C ILE A 129 -6.29 -10.48 5.47
N PRO A 130 -7.39 -11.22 5.60
CA PRO A 130 -7.46 -12.31 6.59
C PRO A 130 -6.39 -13.38 6.36
N SER A 131 -6.10 -13.73 5.10
CA SER A 131 -5.05 -14.69 4.76
C SER A 131 -3.65 -14.12 4.99
N VAL A 132 -3.45 -12.84 4.69
CA VAL A 132 -2.19 -12.13 4.99
C VAL A 132 -1.90 -12.11 6.49
N ILE A 133 -2.88 -11.74 7.33
CA ILE A 133 -2.75 -11.74 8.79
C ILE A 133 -2.39 -13.14 9.31
N LYS A 134 -3.00 -14.17 8.74
CA LYS A 134 -2.70 -15.57 9.09
C LYS A 134 -1.27 -15.95 8.68
N GLU A 135 -0.83 -15.56 7.48
CA GLU A 135 0.52 -15.86 6.95
C GLU A 135 1.62 -15.22 7.80
N ILE A 136 1.47 -13.93 8.12
CA ILE A 136 2.49 -13.20 8.89
C ILE A 136 2.52 -13.57 10.37
N GLY A 137 1.46 -14.17 10.91
CA GLY A 137 1.38 -14.62 12.31
C GLY A 137 1.75 -13.50 13.30
N SER A 138 2.70 -13.79 14.20
CA SER A 138 3.22 -12.83 15.20
C SER A 138 4.46 -12.06 14.73
N SER A 139 4.94 -12.26 13.50
CA SER A 139 6.12 -11.58 12.99
C SER A 139 5.92 -10.07 12.89
N PRO A 140 6.98 -9.26 13.06
CA PRO A 140 6.91 -7.82 12.81
C PRO A 140 6.35 -7.51 11.44
N ALA A 141 5.43 -6.55 11.35
CA ALA A 141 4.73 -6.22 10.13
C ALA A 141 4.52 -4.72 9.96
N PHE A 142 4.71 -4.25 8.74
CA PHE A 142 4.43 -2.88 8.32
C PHE A 142 3.38 -2.88 7.23
N PHE A 143 2.17 -2.40 7.53
CA PHE A 143 1.09 -2.28 6.57
C PHE A 143 1.13 -0.90 5.91
N PHE A 144 1.30 -0.87 4.60
CA PHE A 144 1.15 0.34 3.79
C PHE A 144 -0.20 0.31 3.09
N ILE A 145 -1.07 1.24 3.47
CA ILE A 145 -2.46 1.31 3.01
C ILE A 145 -2.65 2.63 2.26
N ASP A 146 -2.60 2.58 0.93
CA ASP A 146 -2.67 3.73 0.03
C ASP A 146 -3.75 3.55 -1.05
N PRO A 147 -5.03 3.58 -0.68
CA PRO A 147 -6.11 3.37 -1.63
C PRO A 147 -6.23 4.53 -2.62
N THR A 148 -6.61 4.22 -3.87
CA THR A 148 -6.88 5.22 -4.91
C THR A 148 -8.19 6.00 -4.71
N GLY A 149 -8.93 5.70 -3.63
CA GLY A 149 -10.18 6.37 -3.27
C GLY A 149 -10.73 5.90 -1.92
N ILE A 150 -11.71 6.63 -1.38
CA ILE A 150 -12.32 6.37 -0.08
C ILE A 150 -13.08 5.02 -0.04
N LYS A 151 -13.51 4.53 -1.20
CA LYS A 151 -14.41 3.37 -1.31
C LYS A 151 -13.76 2.01 -1.08
N THR A 152 -12.46 1.96 -0.81
CA THR A 152 -11.68 0.72 -0.89
C THR A 152 -11.27 0.13 0.45
N ILE A 153 -11.57 0.78 1.57
CA ILE A 153 -11.22 0.28 2.90
C ILE A 153 -12.49 0.06 3.72
N PRO A 154 -13.01 -1.16 3.82
CA PRO A 154 -14.07 -1.50 4.77
C PRO A 154 -13.55 -1.39 6.21
N LYS A 155 -14.40 -0.90 7.11
CA LYS A 155 -14.04 -0.71 8.52
C LYS A 155 -13.59 -2.00 9.20
N ASP A 156 -14.32 -3.08 8.99
CA ASP A 156 -14.04 -4.40 9.57
C ASP A 156 -12.65 -4.94 9.17
N VAL A 157 -12.21 -4.66 7.94
CA VAL A 157 -10.88 -5.02 7.46
C VAL A 157 -9.80 -4.17 8.14
N LEU A 158 -10.04 -2.85 8.27
CA LEU A 158 -9.11 -1.98 8.99
C LEU A 158 -9.05 -2.37 10.47
N ASP A 159 -10.20 -2.65 11.10
CA ASP A 159 -10.27 -3.11 12.50
C ASP A 159 -9.43 -4.39 12.69
N SER A 160 -9.47 -5.35 11.77
CA SER A 160 -8.68 -6.58 11.87
C SER A 160 -7.17 -6.34 11.87
N ILE A 161 -6.69 -5.31 11.13
CA ILE A 161 -5.27 -4.91 11.14
C ILE A 161 -4.93 -4.19 12.45
N VAL A 162 -5.84 -3.33 12.94
CA VAL A 162 -5.68 -2.63 14.22
C VAL A 162 -5.69 -3.62 15.39
N ASP A 163 -6.61 -4.58 15.42
CA ASP A 163 -6.66 -5.64 16.43
C ASP A 163 -5.36 -6.45 16.45
N ARG A 164 -4.81 -6.75 15.27
CA ARG A 164 -3.47 -7.36 15.19
C ARG A 164 -2.41 -6.47 15.80
N ALA A 165 -2.45 -5.15 15.56
CA ALA A 165 -1.47 -4.21 16.12
C ALA A 165 -1.56 -4.11 17.65
N VAL A 166 -2.76 -4.29 18.22
CA VAL A 166 -2.96 -4.36 19.67
C VAL A 166 -2.37 -5.64 20.25
N ILE A 167 -2.54 -6.79 19.56
CA ILE A 167 -2.05 -8.09 20.01
C ILE A 167 -0.52 -8.23 19.80
N HIS A 168 -0.03 -7.73 18.68
CA HIS A 168 1.37 -7.84 18.26
C HIS A 168 1.99 -6.43 18.12
N GLU A 169 2.59 -5.93 19.18
CA GLU A 169 3.16 -4.57 19.34
C GLU A 169 4.15 -4.14 18.24
N LYS A 170 4.68 -5.08 17.44
CA LYS A 170 5.60 -4.80 16.31
C LYS A 170 4.85 -4.70 14.98
N THR A 171 3.57 -4.34 15.03
CA THR A 171 2.76 -4.03 13.85
C THR A 171 2.65 -2.52 13.70
N GLU A 172 3.04 -2.02 12.54
CA GLU A 172 2.92 -0.61 12.19
C GLU A 172 2.00 -0.43 11.00
N ILE A 173 1.25 0.67 10.99
CA ILE A 173 0.27 0.99 9.95
C ILE A 173 0.60 2.38 9.41
N PHE A 174 0.92 2.46 8.12
CA PHE A 174 1.03 3.71 7.39
C PHE A 174 -0.20 3.84 6.49
N LEU A 175 -1.18 4.62 6.92
CA LEU A 175 -2.40 4.88 6.17
C LEU A 175 -2.33 6.24 5.48
N ASN A 176 -2.35 6.25 4.15
CA ASN A 176 -2.52 7.47 3.38
C ASN A 176 -4.01 7.75 3.15
N TYR A 177 -4.56 8.69 3.91
CA TYR A 177 -5.98 9.00 3.87
C TYR A 177 -6.27 10.24 3.03
N MET A 178 -7.13 10.09 2.02
CA MET A 178 -7.49 11.19 1.11
C MET A 178 -8.49 12.16 1.76
N HIS A 179 -8.01 13.01 2.69
CA HIS A 179 -8.81 14.01 3.40
C HIS A 179 -9.70 14.86 2.48
N MET A 180 -9.23 15.27 1.29
CA MET A 180 -10.04 16.01 0.33
C MET A 180 -11.21 15.20 -0.23
N GLY A 181 -11.05 13.88 -0.34
CA GLY A 181 -12.13 12.98 -0.72
C GLY A 181 -13.23 12.95 0.33
N VAL A 182 -12.86 12.84 1.62
CA VAL A 182 -13.80 12.88 2.76
C VAL A 182 -14.53 14.20 2.82
N LYS A 183 -13.82 15.33 2.73
CA LYS A 183 -14.46 16.66 2.68
C LYS A 183 -15.44 16.79 1.51
N ARG A 184 -15.10 16.21 0.34
CA ARG A 184 -15.98 16.23 -0.83
C ARG A 184 -17.26 15.41 -0.56
N VAL A 185 -17.13 14.23 0.03
CA VAL A 185 -18.29 13.39 0.36
C VAL A 185 -19.11 13.99 1.49
N ALA A 186 -18.50 14.51 2.55
CA ALA A 186 -19.20 15.23 3.61
C ALA A 186 -19.90 16.53 3.10
N GLY A 187 -19.30 17.19 2.09
CA GLY A 187 -19.94 18.31 1.37
C GLY A 187 -21.18 17.90 0.58
N LEU A 188 -21.28 16.64 0.16
CA LEU A 188 -22.44 16.09 -0.56
C LEU A 188 -23.67 15.94 0.36
N GLN A 189 -23.50 15.88 1.70
CA GLN A 189 -24.62 15.93 2.65
C GLN A 189 -25.49 17.19 2.44
N LYS A 190 -24.85 18.34 2.16
CA LYS A 190 -25.54 19.61 1.87
C LYS A 190 -26.25 19.59 0.51
N ILE A 191 -25.97 18.61 -0.34
CA ILE A 191 -26.51 18.45 -1.70
C ILE A 191 -27.51 17.29 -1.76
N ALA A 192 -27.67 16.52 -0.68
CA ALA A 192 -28.61 15.38 -0.61
C ALA A 192 -30.06 15.81 -0.91
N ASP A 193 -30.40 17.09 -0.65
CA ASP A 193 -31.71 17.69 -0.94
C ASP A 193 -31.78 18.38 -2.31
N HIS A 194 -30.78 18.15 -3.17
CA HIS A 194 -30.72 18.80 -4.48
C HIS A 194 -31.86 18.34 -5.41
N LYS A 195 -32.44 19.28 -6.17
CA LYS A 195 -33.59 19.03 -7.07
C LYS A 195 -33.31 18.01 -8.18
N LYS A 196 -32.03 17.78 -8.54
CA LYS A 196 -31.66 16.77 -9.56
C LYS A 196 -31.43 15.41 -8.91
N GLU A 197 -32.29 14.46 -9.22
CA GLU A 197 -32.27 13.10 -8.66
C GLU A 197 -30.95 12.36 -8.85
N SER A 198 -30.27 12.54 -9.98
CA SER A 198 -28.95 11.91 -10.25
C SER A 198 -27.85 12.41 -9.32
N ILE A 199 -27.89 13.69 -8.87
CA ILE A 199 -26.94 14.28 -7.93
C ILE A 199 -27.27 13.79 -6.53
N ARG A 200 -28.54 13.76 -6.16
CA ARG A 200 -29.03 13.23 -4.87
C ARG A 200 -28.66 11.76 -4.67
N LEU A 201 -28.89 10.90 -5.66
CA LEU A 201 -28.54 9.46 -5.58
C LEU A 201 -27.05 9.22 -5.45
N ARG A 202 -26.20 10.01 -6.12
CA ARG A 202 -24.75 9.94 -5.95
C ARG A 202 -24.31 10.36 -4.54
N ALA A 203 -24.92 11.42 -4.01
CA ALA A 203 -24.63 11.89 -2.65
C ALA A 203 -25.00 10.82 -1.61
N ILE A 204 -26.22 10.25 -1.70
CA ILE A 204 -26.71 9.21 -0.80
C ILE A 204 -25.79 7.97 -0.85
N LYS A 205 -25.47 7.44 -2.02
CA LYS A 205 -24.55 6.28 -2.16
C LYS A 205 -23.16 6.54 -1.57
N SER A 206 -22.68 7.78 -1.66
CA SER A 206 -21.38 8.13 -1.09
C SER A 206 -21.42 8.30 0.42
N MET A 207 -22.55 8.75 0.99
CA MET A 207 -22.77 8.83 2.44
C MET A 207 -22.93 7.44 3.06
N GLU A 208 -23.76 6.56 2.47
CA GLU A 208 -23.91 5.16 2.92
C GLU A 208 -22.59 4.40 2.98
N HIS A 209 -21.66 4.78 2.12
CA HIS A 209 -20.33 4.19 2.15
C HIS A 209 -19.47 4.74 3.29
N LEU A 210 -19.55 6.04 3.60
CA LEU A 210 -18.87 6.63 4.76
C LEU A 210 -19.41 6.06 6.08
N ASP A 211 -20.74 5.88 6.19
CA ASP A 211 -21.36 5.31 7.39
C ASP A 211 -20.90 3.87 7.68
N LYS A 212 -20.37 3.18 6.68
CA LYS A 212 -19.76 1.83 6.84
C LYS A 212 -18.26 1.90 7.21
N LEU A 213 -17.65 3.09 7.13
CA LEU A 213 -16.23 3.28 7.47
C LEU A 213 -16.03 3.79 8.90
N PHE A 214 -17.08 4.35 9.52
CA PHE A 214 -17.10 4.88 10.88
C PHE A 214 -18.18 4.22 11.72
#